data_da4ce9e1f870eacc7c9ebeb05e263527
#
_entry.id   da4ce9e1f870eacc7c9ebeb05e263527
#
_cell.length_a   1.000
_cell.length_b   1.000
_cell.length_c   1.000
_cell.angle_alpha   90.00
_cell.angle_beta   90.00
_cell.angle_gamma   90.00
#
_symmetry.space_group_name_H-M   'P 1'
#
loop_
_entity.id
_entity.type
_entity.pdbx_description
1 polymer ?
#
loop_
_entity_poly.entity_id
_entity_poly.type
_entity_poly.pdbx_seq_one_letter_code
_entity_poly.pdbx_strand_id
1 'polypeptide(L)'
;MALTAAFSAIALPPYPTAPKDGTVDDYFGHKVADPYRPLEDDTASVTTAWVEAENAITRDYLDAIPFRGTLRKRLEALNNYTKTGLVGKMKDGKYYWFANNGLQNQSVLYRSDSPYGTPQEVLDPNKLSDDGTVALGGMTQSKDG
;
A
#
# COMPACT_ATOMS: atom_id res chain seq x y z
N MET A 1 40.99 1.16 -30.63
CA MET A 1 40.30 2.25 -29.91
C MET A 1 39.41 1.60 -28.89
N ALA A 2 39.76 1.71 -27.61
CA ALA A 2 38.92 1.18 -26.51
C ALA A 2 37.90 2.26 -26.13
N LEU A 3 36.62 1.94 -26.24
CA LEU A 3 35.51 2.81 -25.85
C LEU A 3 35.35 2.66 -24.32
N THR A 4 35.90 3.58 -23.55
CA THR A 4 35.63 3.67 -22.09
C THR A 4 34.29 4.33 -21.91
N ALA A 5 33.25 3.54 -21.60
CA ALA A 5 31.98 4.06 -21.12
C ALA A 5 32.17 4.64 -19.70
N ALA A 6 32.18 5.96 -19.60
CA ALA A 6 32.13 6.63 -18.29
C ALA A 6 30.72 6.48 -17.72
N PHE A 7 30.56 5.62 -16.73
CA PHE A 7 29.36 5.61 -15.88
C PHE A 7 29.47 6.84 -14.96
N SER A 8 28.72 7.89 -15.26
CA SER A 8 28.50 8.97 -14.28
C SER A 8 27.70 8.39 -13.13
N ALA A 9 28.33 8.20 -11.98
CA ALA A 9 27.61 7.89 -10.75
C ALA A 9 26.68 9.08 -10.46
N ILE A 10 25.37 8.83 -10.46
CA ILE A 10 24.38 9.82 -10.01
C ILE A 10 24.63 9.98 -8.50
N ALA A 11 25.12 11.17 -8.10
CA ALA A 11 25.26 11.50 -6.70
C ALA A 11 23.85 11.54 -6.10
N LEU A 12 23.57 10.65 -5.15
CA LEU A 12 22.31 10.68 -4.42
C LEU A 12 22.29 11.97 -3.56
N PRO A 13 21.12 12.65 -3.45
CA PRO A 13 20.98 13.77 -2.56
C PRO A 13 21.22 13.33 -1.10
N PRO A 14 21.67 14.24 -0.21
CA PRO A 14 21.82 13.90 1.19
C PRO A 14 20.44 13.55 1.79
N TYR A 15 20.36 12.41 2.45
CA TYR A 15 19.15 12.01 3.15
C TYR A 15 18.91 12.86 4.40
N PRO A 16 17.63 13.14 4.76
CA PRO A 16 17.30 13.80 6.01
C PRO A 16 17.80 12.99 7.21
N THR A 17 18.31 13.70 8.21
CA THR A 17 18.75 13.03 9.43
C THR A 17 17.55 12.51 10.21
N ALA A 18 17.51 11.22 10.48
CA ALA A 18 16.48 10.61 11.31
C ALA A 18 16.56 11.17 12.75
N PRO A 19 15.43 11.53 13.38
CA PRO A 19 15.40 11.98 14.76
C PRO A 19 15.86 10.86 15.70
N LYS A 20 16.61 11.23 16.73
CA LYS A 20 17.13 10.31 17.75
C LYS A 20 16.87 10.86 19.13
N ASP A 21 16.70 9.95 20.10
CA ASP A 21 16.68 10.28 21.53
C ASP A 21 17.62 9.37 22.35
N GLY A 22 17.51 9.44 23.68
CA GLY A 22 18.34 8.67 24.60
C GLY A 22 17.65 7.42 25.15
N THR A 23 16.65 6.87 24.48
CA THR A 23 15.91 5.69 24.95
C THR A 23 16.84 4.49 25.11
N VAL A 24 16.74 3.83 26.27
CA VAL A 24 17.52 2.62 26.60
C VAL A 24 16.60 1.66 27.34
N ASP A 25 16.42 0.48 26.81
CA ASP A 25 15.69 -0.61 27.45
C ASP A 25 16.62 -1.45 28.34
N ASP A 26 16.04 -2.05 29.37
CA ASP A 26 16.72 -2.99 30.26
C ASP A 26 16.12 -4.39 30.11
N TYR A 27 16.86 -5.28 29.51
CA TYR A 27 16.51 -6.69 29.36
C TYR A 27 17.30 -7.54 30.38
N PHE A 28 16.72 -7.76 31.55
CA PHE A 28 17.33 -8.58 32.61
C PHE A 28 18.71 -8.09 33.04
N GLY A 29 18.89 -6.78 33.16
CA GLY A 29 20.18 -6.16 33.52
C GLY A 29 21.09 -5.80 32.36
N HIS A 30 20.69 -6.15 31.12
CA HIS A 30 21.40 -5.75 29.90
C HIS A 30 20.76 -4.48 29.29
N LYS A 31 21.54 -3.42 29.23
CA LYS A 31 21.12 -2.13 28.65
C LYS A 31 21.23 -2.19 27.12
N VAL A 32 20.13 -1.97 26.42
CA VAL A 32 20.06 -1.90 24.96
C VAL A 32 19.58 -0.52 24.56
N ALA A 33 20.40 0.23 23.84
CA ALA A 33 20.05 1.55 23.33
C ALA A 33 19.14 1.42 22.10
N ASP A 34 18.06 2.19 22.10
CA ASP A 34 17.15 2.34 20.95
C ASP A 34 16.94 3.83 20.63
N PRO A 35 17.92 4.46 19.98
CA PRO A 35 17.85 5.88 19.69
C PRO A 35 16.76 6.27 18.69
N TYR A 36 16.15 5.32 17.99
CA TYR A 36 15.12 5.55 17.00
C TYR A 36 13.70 5.24 17.48
N ARG A 37 13.52 4.94 18.77
CA ARG A 37 12.21 4.69 19.40
C ARG A 37 11.15 5.75 19.08
N PRO A 38 11.47 7.07 18.93
CA PRO A 38 10.50 8.06 18.56
C PRO A 38 9.82 7.82 17.20
N LEU A 39 10.45 7.08 16.29
CA LEU A 39 9.88 6.76 14.97
C LEU A 39 8.85 5.64 15.00
N GLU A 40 8.65 4.94 16.12
CA GLU A 40 7.58 3.95 16.29
C GLU A 40 6.19 4.61 16.41
N ASP A 41 6.14 5.89 16.82
CA ASP A 41 4.90 6.66 16.80
C ASP A 41 4.74 7.34 15.43
N ASP A 42 3.96 6.73 14.55
CA ASP A 42 3.67 7.21 13.20
C ASP A 42 2.78 8.47 13.18
N THR A 43 2.12 8.80 14.31
CA THR A 43 1.29 9.99 14.47
C THR A 43 2.05 11.18 15.04
N ALA A 44 3.25 10.98 15.55
CA ALA A 44 4.09 12.04 16.08
C ALA A 44 4.51 13.04 14.99
N SER A 45 4.44 14.33 15.29
CA SER A 45 4.81 15.39 14.35
C SER A 45 6.26 15.29 13.86
N VAL A 46 7.17 14.82 14.70
CA VAL A 46 8.58 14.62 14.35
C VAL A 46 8.76 13.49 13.33
N THR A 47 8.01 12.40 13.47
CA THR A 47 7.99 11.27 12.53
C THR A 47 7.38 11.70 11.20
N THR A 48 6.23 12.37 11.24
CA THR A 48 5.57 12.91 10.05
C THR A 48 6.50 13.85 9.28
N ALA A 49 7.16 14.80 9.94
CA ALA A 49 8.07 15.74 9.30
C ALA A 49 9.27 15.05 8.65
N TRP A 50 9.84 14.03 9.28
CA TRP A 50 10.93 13.25 8.72
C TRP A 50 10.48 12.44 7.49
N VAL A 51 9.32 11.78 7.56
CA VAL A 51 8.73 11.05 6.42
C VAL A 51 8.43 11.98 5.24
N GLU A 52 7.91 13.18 5.49
CA GLU A 52 7.66 14.18 4.44
C GLU A 52 8.95 14.61 3.75
N ALA A 53 10.03 14.84 4.50
CA ALA A 53 11.33 15.20 3.97
C ALA A 53 11.94 14.07 3.11
N GLU A 54 11.87 12.81 3.54
CA GLU A 54 12.28 11.64 2.77
C GLU A 54 11.46 11.48 1.49
N ASN A 55 10.14 11.67 1.59
CA ASN A 55 9.23 11.61 0.44
C ASN A 55 9.51 12.71 -0.58
N ALA A 56 9.92 13.91 -0.16
CA ALA A 56 10.27 14.99 -1.06
C ALA A 56 11.47 14.60 -1.95
N ILE A 57 12.55 14.09 -1.35
CA ILE A 57 13.74 13.62 -2.10
C ILE A 57 13.37 12.49 -3.05
N THR A 58 12.57 11.54 -2.56
CA THR A 58 12.12 10.40 -3.38
C THR A 58 11.31 10.86 -4.59
N ARG A 59 10.39 11.80 -4.41
CA ARG A 59 9.59 12.37 -5.50
C ARG A 59 10.45 13.09 -6.50
N ASP A 60 11.35 13.96 -6.06
CA ASP A 60 12.25 14.71 -6.94
C ASP A 60 13.09 13.78 -7.81
N TYR A 61 13.64 12.72 -7.21
CA TYR A 61 14.41 11.71 -7.95
C TYR A 61 13.56 10.95 -8.96
N LEU A 62 12.40 10.43 -8.54
CA LEU A 62 11.53 9.64 -9.41
C LEU A 62 10.92 10.48 -10.53
N ASP A 63 10.54 11.72 -10.28
CA ASP A 63 9.92 12.59 -11.27
C ASP A 63 10.92 13.08 -12.33
N ALA A 64 12.20 13.09 -11.98
CA ALA A 64 13.28 13.37 -12.94
C ALA A 64 13.53 12.22 -13.94
N ILE A 65 12.96 11.02 -13.74
CA ILE A 65 13.16 9.88 -14.65
C ILE A 65 12.34 10.10 -15.94
N PRO A 66 13.00 10.26 -17.13
CA PRO A 66 12.30 10.69 -18.35
C PRO A 66 11.22 9.71 -18.84
N PHE A 67 11.39 8.40 -18.59
CA PHE A 67 10.47 7.36 -19.06
C PHE A 67 9.43 6.93 -18.03
N ARG A 68 9.43 7.53 -16.81
CA ARG A 68 8.51 7.18 -15.72
C ARG A 68 7.04 7.29 -16.15
N GLY A 69 6.69 8.38 -16.83
CA GLY A 69 5.32 8.60 -17.30
C GLY A 69 4.88 7.55 -18.34
N THR A 70 5.76 7.15 -19.24
CA THR A 70 5.48 6.09 -20.22
C THR A 70 5.29 4.74 -19.56
N LEU A 71 6.15 4.40 -18.60
CA LEU A 71 6.06 3.16 -17.84
C LEU A 71 4.77 3.10 -17.02
N ARG A 72 4.41 4.20 -16.33
CA ARG A 72 3.17 4.29 -15.57
C ARG A 72 1.94 4.05 -16.44
N LYS A 73 1.83 4.74 -17.58
CA LYS A 73 0.72 4.53 -18.52
C LYS A 73 0.63 3.08 -19.01
N ARG A 74 1.78 2.44 -19.25
CA ARG A 74 1.80 1.03 -19.67
C ARG A 74 1.33 0.11 -18.55
N LEU A 75 1.75 0.33 -17.31
CA LEU A 75 1.30 -0.44 -16.15
C LEU A 75 -0.19 -0.25 -15.88
N GLU A 76 -0.69 0.97 -15.98
CA GLU A 76 -2.13 1.26 -15.86
C GLU A 76 -2.92 0.50 -16.93
N ALA A 77 -2.50 0.55 -18.19
CA ALA A 77 -3.17 -0.17 -19.28
C ALA A 77 -3.15 -1.69 -19.06
N LEU A 78 -2.05 -2.24 -18.56
CA LEU A 78 -1.92 -3.67 -18.29
C LEU A 78 -2.75 -4.13 -17.09
N ASN A 79 -3.02 -3.25 -16.12
CA ASN A 79 -3.80 -3.55 -14.92
C ASN A 79 -5.28 -3.20 -15.05
N ASN A 80 -5.67 -2.44 -16.08
CA ASN A 80 -7.05 -1.99 -16.30
C ASN A 80 -7.90 -3.10 -16.92
N TYR A 81 -8.15 -4.15 -16.15
CA TYR A 81 -9.09 -5.22 -16.49
C TYR A 81 -9.79 -5.70 -15.22
N THR A 82 -11.01 -6.19 -15.36
CA THR A 82 -11.78 -6.72 -14.23
C THR A 82 -11.10 -7.96 -13.64
N LYS A 83 -10.80 -7.91 -12.36
CA LYS A 83 -10.24 -9.01 -11.57
C LYS A 83 -11.33 -9.56 -10.67
N THR A 84 -11.65 -10.84 -10.80
CA THR A 84 -12.66 -11.51 -9.98
C THR A 84 -11.99 -12.60 -9.15
N GLY A 85 -12.23 -12.57 -7.84
CA GLY A 85 -11.78 -13.60 -6.91
C GLY A 85 -12.61 -14.88 -7.01
N LEU A 86 -12.27 -15.87 -6.19
CA LEU A 86 -13.01 -17.11 -6.13
C LEU A 86 -14.44 -16.84 -5.63
N VAL A 87 -15.41 -17.43 -6.31
CA VAL A 87 -16.83 -17.41 -5.92
C VAL A 87 -17.07 -18.54 -4.91
N GLY A 88 -17.40 -18.17 -3.68
CA GLY A 88 -17.67 -19.10 -2.59
C GLY A 88 -19.16 -19.15 -2.25
N LYS A 89 -19.74 -20.37 -2.12
CA LYS A 89 -21.08 -20.52 -1.56
C LYS A 89 -21.01 -20.46 -0.04
N MET A 90 -21.81 -19.58 0.55
CA MET A 90 -21.89 -19.41 1.99
C MET A 90 -23.09 -20.16 2.59
N LYS A 91 -23.19 -20.20 3.93
CA LYS A 91 -24.22 -20.97 4.64
C LYS A 91 -25.63 -20.46 4.43
N ASP A 92 -25.81 -19.16 4.11
CA ASP A 92 -27.08 -18.55 3.70
C ASP A 92 -27.56 -19.03 2.32
N GLY A 93 -26.78 -19.89 1.66
CA GLY A 93 -27.05 -20.43 0.34
C GLY A 93 -26.66 -19.51 -0.82
N LYS A 94 -26.19 -18.29 -0.53
CA LYS A 94 -25.75 -17.30 -1.53
C LYS A 94 -24.27 -17.45 -1.87
N TYR A 95 -23.89 -16.83 -2.97
CA TYR A 95 -22.53 -16.86 -3.50
C TYR A 95 -21.88 -15.49 -3.28
N TYR A 96 -20.65 -15.49 -2.76
CA TYR A 96 -19.89 -14.28 -2.44
C TYR A 96 -18.53 -14.31 -3.12
N TRP A 97 -18.08 -13.14 -3.58
CA TRP A 97 -16.73 -12.95 -4.15
C TRP A 97 -16.30 -11.51 -4.06
N PHE A 98 -15.01 -11.32 -4.17
CA PHE A 98 -14.42 -10.01 -4.35
C PHE A 98 -14.15 -9.75 -5.82
N ALA A 99 -14.41 -8.53 -6.29
CA ALA A 99 -14.05 -8.09 -7.62
C ALA A 99 -13.47 -6.67 -7.58
N ASN A 100 -12.58 -6.41 -8.54
CA ASN A 100 -11.95 -5.11 -8.74
C ASN A 100 -12.03 -4.76 -10.23
N ASN A 101 -12.37 -3.52 -10.57
CA ASN A 101 -12.46 -3.09 -11.95
C ASN A 101 -11.09 -2.95 -12.65
N GLY A 102 -10.01 -3.11 -11.89
CA GLY A 102 -8.63 -3.06 -12.36
C GLY A 102 -7.81 -1.91 -11.80
N LEU A 103 -8.42 -0.73 -11.61
CA LEU A 103 -7.73 0.49 -11.17
C LEU A 103 -8.24 1.06 -9.83
N GLN A 104 -9.33 0.56 -9.28
CA GLN A 104 -9.79 0.99 -7.96
C GLN A 104 -8.86 0.47 -6.86
N ASN A 105 -8.72 1.22 -5.77
CA ASN A 105 -7.79 0.93 -4.67
C ASN A 105 -8.14 -0.38 -3.96
N GLN A 106 -9.44 -0.60 -3.71
CA GLN A 106 -9.93 -1.75 -2.95
C GLN A 106 -10.85 -2.62 -3.80
N SER A 107 -10.85 -3.92 -3.53
CA SER A 107 -11.83 -4.83 -4.12
C SER A 107 -13.18 -4.70 -3.42
N VAL A 108 -14.25 -4.75 -4.21
CA VAL A 108 -15.64 -4.68 -3.75
C VAL A 108 -16.15 -6.09 -3.47
N LEU A 109 -16.86 -6.27 -2.37
CA LEU A 109 -17.56 -7.50 -2.03
C LEU A 109 -18.92 -7.55 -2.71
N TYR A 110 -19.15 -8.58 -3.48
CA TYR A 110 -20.41 -8.88 -4.15
C TYR A 110 -21.06 -10.15 -3.64
N ARG A 111 -22.37 -10.27 -3.84
CA ARG A 111 -23.12 -11.51 -3.66
C ARG A 111 -24.09 -11.74 -4.81
N SER A 112 -24.57 -13.00 -4.96
CA SER A 112 -25.65 -13.36 -5.87
C SER A 112 -26.38 -14.60 -5.36
N ASP A 113 -27.56 -14.87 -5.92
CA ASP A 113 -28.37 -16.06 -5.60
C ASP A 113 -27.89 -17.33 -6.32
N SER A 114 -27.04 -17.19 -7.35
CA SER A 114 -26.44 -18.31 -8.09
C SER A 114 -25.00 -17.98 -8.50
N PRO A 115 -24.15 -18.98 -8.87
CA PRO A 115 -22.75 -18.73 -9.24
C PRO A 115 -22.58 -17.75 -10.39
N TYR A 116 -23.57 -17.64 -11.27
CA TYR A 116 -23.58 -16.77 -12.45
C TYR A 116 -24.73 -15.74 -12.39
N GLY A 117 -25.29 -15.53 -11.21
CA GLY A 117 -26.38 -14.56 -10.99
C GLY A 117 -25.93 -13.13 -11.07
N THR A 118 -26.91 -12.21 -11.12
CA THR A 118 -26.64 -10.77 -11.13
C THR A 118 -25.92 -10.35 -9.84
N PRO A 119 -24.74 -9.73 -9.94
CA PRO A 119 -24.00 -9.23 -8.79
C PRO A 119 -24.80 -8.16 -8.03
N GLN A 120 -24.85 -8.29 -6.70
CA GLN A 120 -25.32 -7.26 -5.79
C GLN A 120 -24.14 -6.83 -4.94
N GLU A 121 -23.87 -5.54 -4.90
CA GLU A 121 -22.83 -4.97 -4.03
C GLU A 121 -23.24 -5.16 -2.56
N VAL A 122 -22.33 -5.72 -1.77
CA VAL A 122 -22.50 -5.91 -0.33
C VAL A 122 -21.72 -4.85 0.43
N LEU A 123 -20.45 -4.65 0.06
CA LEU A 123 -19.56 -3.68 0.68
C LEU A 123 -18.56 -3.17 -0.35
N ASP A 124 -18.47 -1.86 -0.47
CA ASP A 124 -17.45 -1.19 -1.26
C ASP A 124 -16.54 -0.37 -0.34
N PRO A 125 -15.33 -0.87 0.00
CA PRO A 125 -14.40 -0.13 0.86
C PRO A 125 -13.96 1.21 0.26
N ASN A 126 -13.99 1.37 -1.07
CA ASN A 126 -13.62 2.63 -1.73
C ASN A 126 -14.58 3.80 -1.37
N LYS A 127 -15.76 3.50 -0.81
CA LYS A 127 -16.75 4.50 -0.36
C LYS A 127 -16.61 4.86 1.12
N LEU A 128 -15.71 4.21 1.86
CA LEU A 128 -15.55 4.39 3.30
C LEU A 128 -14.59 5.53 3.67
N SER A 129 -13.74 5.96 2.74
CA SER A 129 -12.86 7.12 2.91
C SER A 129 -12.63 7.82 1.57
N ASP A 130 -12.46 9.13 1.60
CA ASP A 130 -12.23 9.94 0.38
C ASP A 130 -10.87 9.65 -0.26
N ASP A 131 -9.89 9.22 0.53
CA ASP A 131 -8.53 8.89 0.06
C ASP A 131 -8.35 7.41 -0.36
N GLY A 132 -9.39 6.57 -0.17
CA GLY A 132 -9.38 5.15 -0.53
C GLY A 132 -8.40 4.30 0.28
N THR A 133 -7.97 4.77 1.47
CA THR A 133 -7.02 4.05 2.33
C THR A 133 -7.68 3.00 3.21
N VAL A 134 -9.01 3.08 3.41
CA VAL A 134 -9.75 2.08 4.18
C VAL A 134 -9.87 0.79 3.39
N ALA A 135 -9.38 -0.30 3.96
CA ALA A 135 -9.40 -1.64 3.39
C ALA A 135 -10.16 -2.61 4.29
N LEU A 136 -10.75 -3.64 3.69
CA LEU A 136 -11.33 -4.75 4.44
C LEU A 136 -10.22 -5.72 4.87
N GLY A 137 -9.97 -5.85 6.18
CA GLY A 137 -8.93 -6.73 6.74
C GLY A 137 -9.29 -8.21 6.74
N GLY A 138 -10.58 -8.54 6.63
CA GLY A 138 -11.08 -9.91 6.60
C GLY A 138 -12.60 -9.99 6.65
N MET A 139 -13.14 -11.15 6.33
CA MET A 139 -14.55 -11.46 6.39
C MET A 139 -14.76 -12.85 6.97
N THR A 140 -15.66 -12.97 7.93
CA THR A 140 -16.08 -14.25 8.47
C THR A 140 -17.60 -14.26 8.60
N GLN A 141 -18.23 -15.32 8.08
CA GLN A 141 -19.66 -15.52 8.23
C GLN A 141 -19.97 -16.10 9.61
N SER A 142 -21.09 -15.67 10.21
CA SER A 142 -21.58 -16.22 11.47
C SER A 142 -21.99 -17.70 11.30
N LYS A 143 -22.22 -18.42 12.44
CA LYS A 143 -22.56 -19.86 12.39
C LYS A 143 -23.95 -20.14 11.82
N ASP A 144 -24.83 -19.18 11.89
CA ASP A 144 -26.23 -19.22 11.47
C ASP A 144 -26.53 -18.52 10.13
N GLY A 145 -25.51 -17.95 9.51
CA GLY A 145 -25.61 -17.36 8.17
C GLY A 145 -25.49 -15.85 8.11
#